data_68ce6e95ad4266b18dd3939127a9dafd
#
_entry.id   68ce6e95ad4266b18dd3939127a9dafd
#
_cell.length_a   1.000
_cell.length_b   1.000
_cell.length_c   1.000
_cell.angle_alpha   90.00
_cell.angle_beta   90.00
_cell.angle_gamma   90.00
#
_symmetry.space_group_name_H-M   'P 1'
#
loop_
_entity.id
_entity.type
_entity.pdbx_description
1 polymer ?
#
loop_
_entity_poly.entity_id
_entity_poly.type
_entity_poly.pdbx_seq_one_letter_code
_entity_poly.pdbx_strand_id
1 'polypeptide(L)'
;MVIAIIQARMNARRLPGKVLMNITEGVPLLQYQLQRISKSKKLEKVIVATSVAKQDDQIDLFCRQHSVECFRGSENDVLSRYYDCAKKYNADVVVRLTADCPFSDPTVIDDVIGLLEDKKADYSANTVPPDSSHFPDGFDVEVFSMQALERANLEAPDPHDREHVTFYFWKYQNGFSTAQLDFPRNYS
;
A
#
# COMPACT_ATOMS: atom_id res chain seq x y z
N MET A 1 -15.85 -3.60 2.97
CA MET A 1 -14.69 -3.75 3.89
C MET A 1 -13.51 -2.96 3.34
N VAL A 2 -12.92 -2.11 4.16
CA VAL A 2 -11.72 -1.32 3.84
C VAL A 2 -10.50 -2.02 4.45
N ILE A 3 -9.54 -2.42 3.62
CA ILE A 3 -8.34 -3.12 4.09
C ILE A 3 -7.06 -2.36 3.70
N ALA A 4 -6.08 -2.35 4.60
CA ALA A 4 -4.73 -1.95 4.24
C ALA A 4 -3.91 -3.17 3.81
N ILE A 5 -3.24 -3.08 2.68
CA ILE A 5 -2.28 -4.06 2.19
C ILE A 5 -0.89 -3.41 2.20
N ILE A 6 -0.02 -3.90 3.07
CA ILE A 6 1.38 -3.46 3.16
C ILE A 6 2.23 -4.38 2.31
N GLN A 7 2.73 -3.89 1.18
CA GLN A 7 3.68 -4.68 0.40
C GLN A 7 5.05 -4.70 1.09
N ALA A 8 5.59 -5.90 1.32
CA ALA A 8 6.88 -6.10 1.96
C ALA A 8 7.70 -7.16 1.23
N ARG A 9 9.00 -6.96 1.10
CA ARG A 9 9.94 -7.95 0.55
C ARG A 9 11.32 -7.82 1.23
N MET A 10 12.02 -8.93 1.38
CA MET A 10 13.38 -8.96 1.90
C MET A 10 14.40 -8.46 0.88
N ASN A 11 14.14 -8.67 -0.41
CA ASN A 11 15.07 -8.33 -1.49
C ASN A 11 14.93 -6.85 -1.94
N ALA A 12 15.24 -5.91 -1.04
CA ALA A 12 15.31 -4.50 -1.39
C ALA A 12 16.67 -4.16 -1.99
N ARG A 13 16.71 -3.51 -3.16
CA ARG A 13 17.97 -3.24 -3.92
C ARG A 13 18.99 -2.45 -3.10
N ARG A 14 18.59 -1.39 -2.40
CA ARG A 14 19.49 -0.50 -1.63
C ARG A 14 19.86 -1.05 -0.27
N LEU A 15 18.94 -1.70 0.41
CA LEU A 15 19.14 -2.22 1.77
C LEU A 15 18.33 -3.51 1.95
N PRO A 16 18.89 -4.70 1.63
CA PRO A 16 18.21 -5.98 1.81
C PRO A 16 17.80 -6.20 3.27
N GLY A 17 16.58 -6.70 3.46
CA GLY A 17 16.05 -7.00 4.80
C GLY A 17 15.59 -5.79 5.60
N LYS A 18 15.63 -4.56 5.07
CA LYS A 18 15.31 -3.34 5.80
C LYS A 18 13.97 -3.39 6.55
N VAL A 19 12.98 -4.08 6.00
CA VAL A 19 11.63 -4.15 6.58
C VAL A 19 11.61 -4.83 7.96
N LEU A 20 12.58 -5.69 8.26
CA LEU A 20 12.75 -6.36 9.55
C LEU A 20 13.93 -5.81 10.36
N MET A 21 14.63 -4.78 9.88
CA MET A 21 15.65 -4.08 10.66
C MET A 21 15.00 -3.19 11.72
N ASN A 22 15.63 -3.08 12.88
CA ASN A 22 15.16 -2.21 13.94
C ASN A 22 15.28 -0.73 13.55
N ILE A 23 14.19 0.01 13.63
CA ILE A 23 14.16 1.47 13.48
C ILE A 23 14.46 2.17 14.82
N THR A 24 14.15 1.49 15.91
CA THR A 24 14.49 1.84 17.28
C THR A 24 14.80 0.56 18.04
N GLU A 25 15.31 0.65 19.27
CA GLU A 25 15.73 -0.50 20.06
C GLU A 25 14.60 -1.55 20.17
N GLY A 26 14.86 -2.73 19.64
CA GLY A 26 13.95 -3.88 19.68
C GLY A 26 12.69 -3.79 18.80
N VAL A 27 12.51 -2.72 18.01
CA VAL A 27 11.30 -2.54 17.17
C VAL A 27 11.67 -2.54 15.69
N PRO A 28 11.35 -3.61 14.93
CA PRO A 28 11.50 -3.64 13.49
C PRO A 28 10.67 -2.56 12.78
N LEU A 29 11.16 -2.11 11.62
CA LEU A 29 10.50 -1.09 10.81
C LEU A 29 9.04 -1.46 10.48
N LEU A 30 8.79 -2.69 10.06
CA LEU A 30 7.45 -3.18 9.76
C LEU A 30 6.54 -3.18 11.01
N GLN A 31 7.08 -3.55 12.20
CA GLN A 31 6.31 -3.50 13.43
C GLN A 31 5.94 -2.06 13.81
N TYR A 32 6.87 -1.14 13.68
CA TYR A 32 6.64 0.28 13.93
C TYR A 32 5.51 0.83 13.02
N GLN A 33 5.55 0.51 11.72
CA GLN A 33 4.50 0.90 10.79
C GLN A 33 3.14 0.30 11.19
N LEU A 34 3.08 -1.00 11.49
CA LEU A 34 1.85 -1.67 11.94
C LEU A 34 1.23 -1.02 13.17
N GLN A 35 2.06 -0.66 14.18
CA GLN A 35 1.61 0.03 15.38
C GLN A 35 1.05 1.42 15.10
N ARG A 36 1.54 2.11 14.07
CA ARG A 36 1.03 3.43 13.68
C ARG A 36 -0.32 3.32 12.96
N ILE A 37 -0.37 2.51 11.92
CA ILE A 37 -1.56 2.41 11.07
C ILE A 37 -2.75 1.74 11.78
N SER A 38 -2.51 0.91 12.81
CA SER A 38 -3.60 0.33 13.65
C SER A 38 -4.43 1.38 14.39
N LYS A 39 -4.01 2.64 14.39
CA LYS A 39 -4.76 3.76 14.98
C LYS A 39 -5.74 4.41 14.00
N SER A 40 -5.74 4.03 12.72
CA SER A 40 -6.72 4.46 11.74
C SER A 40 -8.13 4.02 12.19
N LYS A 41 -9.11 4.88 11.97
CA LYS A 41 -10.52 4.65 12.35
C LYS A 41 -11.33 4.03 11.21
N LYS A 42 -10.83 4.12 9.99
CA LYS A 42 -11.50 3.61 8.77
C LYS A 42 -10.98 2.26 8.31
N LEU A 43 -9.82 1.82 8.78
CA LEU A 43 -9.29 0.50 8.44
C LEU A 43 -9.98 -0.60 9.26
N GLU A 44 -10.54 -1.58 8.57
CA GLU A 44 -11.15 -2.76 9.19
C GLU A 44 -10.16 -3.93 9.34
N LYS A 45 -9.16 -3.98 8.46
CA LYS A 45 -8.13 -5.03 8.49
C LYS A 45 -6.81 -4.52 7.93
N VAL A 46 -5.70 -5.05 8.44
CA VAL A 46 -4.35 -4.82 7.93
C VAL A 46 -3.73 -6.17 7.55
N ILE A 47 -3.17 -6.26 6.35
CA ILE A 47 -2.57 -7.48 5.80
C ILE A 47 -1.18 -7.12 5.27
N VAL A 48 -0.18 -7.91 5.62
CA VAL A 48 1.14 -7.82 4.99
C VAL A 48 1.16 -8.74 3.77
N ALA A 49 1.41 -8.17 2.58
CA ALA A 49 1.49 -8.91 1.33
C ALA A 49 2.95 -9.06 0.88
N THR A 50 3.46 -10.29 0.95
CA THR A 50 4.83 -10.63 0.55
C THR A 50 4.85 -11.63 -0.61
N SER A 51 6.04 -12.00 -1.09
CA SER A 51 6.17 -12.95 -2.19
C SER A 51 6.25 -14.40 -1.71
N VAL A 52 6.11 -15.33 -2.67
CA VAL A 52 6.33 -16.77 -2.42
C VAL A 52 7.82 -17.14 -2.42
N ALA A 53 8.72 -16.18 -2.66
CA ALA A 53 10.15 -16.42 -2.66
C ALA A 53 10.65 -16.83 -1.26
N LYS A 54 11.63 -17.72 -1.21
CA LYS A 54 12.14 -18.30 0.05
C LYS A 54 12.71 -17.26 1.02
N GLN A 55 13.34 -16.19 0.51
CA GLN A 55 13.84 -15.11 1.35
C GLN A 55 12.73 -14.38 2.13
N ASP A 56 11.51 -14.38 1.61
CA ASP A 56 10.36 -13.72 2.22
C ASP A 56 9.66 -14.59 3.29
N ASP A 57 10.14 -15.84 3.52
CA ASP A 57 9.66 -16.69 4.63
C ASP A 57 9.86 -15.99 5.99
N GLN A 58 10.88 -15.13 6.09
CA GLN A 58 11.14 -14.35 7.31
C GLN A 58 10.02 -13.35 7.60
N ILE A 59 9.41 -12.76 6.57
CA ILE A 59 8.27 -11.84 6.73
C ILE A 59 7.03 -12.61 7.18
N ASP A 60 6.77 -13.79 6.59
CA ASP A 60 5.67 -14.65 7.01
C ASP A 60 5.84 -15.10 8.47
N LEU A 61 7.05 -15.50 8.85
CA LEU A 61 7.37 -15.86 10.23
C LEU A 61 7.14 -14.68 11.20
N PHE A 62 7.62 -13.48 10.82
CA PHE A 62 7.39 -12.27 11.60
C PHE A 62 5.88 -12.00 11.78
N CYS A 63 5.09 -12.09 10.72
CA CYS A 63 3.65 -11.87 10.79
C CYS A 63 2.96 -12.85 11.74
N ARG A 64 3.33 -14.13 11.70
CA ARG A 64 2.81 -15.16 12.62
C ARG A 64 3.15 -14.85 14.08
N GLN A 65 4.39 -14.43 14.35
CA GLN A 65 4.85 -14.10 15.71
C GLN A 65 4.11 -12.88 16.29
N HIS A 66 3.69 -11.95 15.42
CA HIS A 66 3.00 -10.73 15.83
C HIS A 66 1.47 -10.79 15.61
N SER A 67 0.91 -11.96 15.28
CA SER A 67 -0.53 -12.14 15.01
C SER A 67 -1.07 -11.21 13.92
N VAL A 68 -0.27 -10.96 12.88
CA VAL A 68 -0.62 -10.17 11.70
C VAL A 68 -0.96 -11.10 10.56
N GLU A 69 -2.03 -10.81 9.84
CA GLU A 69 -2.38 -11.53 8.61
C GLU A 69 -1.30 -11.38 7.55
N CYS A 70 -0.88 -12.50 6.96
CA CYS A 70 0.09 -12.52 5.87
C CYS A 70 -0.51 -13.15 4.62
N PHE A 71 -0.34 -12.49 3.49
CA PHE A 71 -0.65 -13.03 2.17
C PHE A 71 0.64 -13.21 1.38
N ARG A 72 0.77 -14.36 0.71
CA ARG A 72 1.92 -14.65 -0.16
C ARG A 72 1.45 -14.82 -1.61
N GLY A 73 2.05 -14.05 -2.52
CA GLY A 73 1.69 -14.05 -3.94
C GLY A 73 2.89 -13.90 -4.86
N SER A 74 2.66 -13.46 -6.10
CA SER A 74 3.71 -13.31 -7.11
C SER A 74 4.84 -12.39 -6.63
N GLU A 75 6.10 -12.75 -6.92
CA GLU A 75 7.26 -11.91 -6.64
C GLU A 75 7.34 -10.74 -7.63
N ASN A 76 7.15 -11.01 -8.92
CA ASN A 76 7.38 -10.05 -10.01
C ASN A 76 6.12 -9.27 -10.39
N ASP A 77 4.94 -9.86 -10.21
CA ASP A 77 3.67 -9.24 -10.50
C ASP A 77 3.02 -8.73 -9.21
N VAL A 78 3.40 -7.52 -8.82
CA VAL A 78 2.91 -6.91 -7.57
C VAL A 78 1.43 -6.55 -7.68
N LEU A 79 0.98 -6.11 -8.86
CA LEU A 79 -0.43 -5.79 -9.12
C LEU A 79 -1.32 -7.01 -8.92
N SER A 80 -0.96 -8.18 -9.49
CA SER A 80 -1.72 -9.41 -9.25
C SER A 80 -1.70 -9.81 -7.77
N ARG A 81 -0.57 -9.61 -7.08
CA ARG A 81 -0.48 -9.89 -5.65
C ARG A 81 -1.46 -9.04 -4.82
N TYR A 82 -1.63 -7.76 -5.16
CA TYR A 82 -2.64 -6.89 -4.54
C TYR A 82 -4.05 -7.38 -4.85
N TYR A 83 -4.34 -7.69 -6.11
CA TYR A 83 -5.65 -8.17 -6.53
C TYR A 83 -6.03 -9.48 -5.83
N ASP A 84 -5.15 -10.48 -5.85
CA ASP A 84 -5.40 -11.78 -5.24
C ASP A 84 -5.55 -11.67 -3.71
N CYS A 85 -4.76 -10.80 -3.07
CA CYS A 85 -4.90 -10.49 -1.65
C CYS A 85 -6.25 -9.85 -1.36
N ALA A 86 -6.62 -8.79 -2.06
CA ALA A 86 -7.88 -8.07 -1.87
C ALA A 86 -9.09 -9.00 -2.08
N LYS A 87 -9.05 -9.83 -3.12
CA LYS A 87 -10.08 -10.82 -3.43
C LYS A 87 -10.23 -11.86 -2.33
N LYS A 88 -9.11 -12.41 -1.83
CA LYS A 88 -9.12 -13.39 -0.73
C LYS A 88 -9.81 -12.87 0.53
N TYR A 89 -9.63 -11.59 0.81
CA TYR A 89 -10.20 -10.96 2.01
C TYR A 89 -11.50 -10.20 1.76
N ASN A 90 -12.10 -10.32 0.56
CA ASN A 90 -13.36 -9.68 0.18
C ASN A 90 -13.34 -8.15 0.41
N ALA A 91 -12.28 -7.49 -0.01
CA ALA A 91 -12.14 -6.06 0.11
C ALA A 91 -13.07 -5.32 -0.87
N ASP A 92 -13.66 -4.21 -0.44
CA ASP A 92 -14.35 -3.25 -1.31
C ASP A 92 -13.42 -2.09 -1.67
N VAL A 93 -12.56 -1.70 -0.72
CA VAL A 93 -11.57 -0.63 -0.85
C VAL A 93 -10.22 -1.12 -0.31
N VAL A 94 -9.16 -0.82 -1.04
CA VAL A 94 -7.79 -1.18 -0.70
C VAL A 94 -6.96 0.07 -0.45
N VAL A 95 -6.30 0.11 0.71
CA VAL A 95 -5.25 1.08 1.03
C VAL A 95 -3.90 0.42 0.74
N ARG A 96 -3.17 0.97 -0.21
CA ARG A 96 -1.81 0.52 -0.55
C ARG A 96 -0.80 1.26 0.32
N LEU A 97 0.00 0.49 1.04
CA LEU A 97 1.14 0.98 1.80
C LEU A 97 2.39 0.18 1.44
N THR A 98 3.55 0.81 1.54
CA THR A 98 4.84 0.15 1.33
C THR A 98 5.59 0.02 2.65
N ALA A 99 6.17 -1.15 2.91
CA ALA A 99 6.82 -1.45 4.19
C ALA A 99 8.11 -0.64 4.45
N ASP A 100 8.55 0.17 3.50
CA ASP A 100 9.69 1.08 3.65
C ASP A 100 9.28 2.54 3.96
N CYS A 101 7.98 2.80 4.09
CA CYS A 101 7.40 4.07 4.50
C CYS A 101 6.85 3.97 5.95
N PRO A 102 7.70 3.92 6.99
CA PRO A 102 7.28 3.60 8.35
C PRO A 102 6.45 4.71 9.00
N PHE A 103 6.47 5.91 8.45
CA PHE A 103 5.82 7.09 9.01
C PHE A 103 4.40 7.33 8.52
N SER A 104 3.78 6.36 7.80
CA SER A 104 2.37 6.44 7.39
C SER A 104 1.51 6.91 8.58
N ASP A 105 0.75 7.99 8.36
CA ASP A 105 -0.05 8.61 9.42
C ASP A 105 -1.49 8.10 9.37
N PRO A 106 -2.06 7.62 10.49
CA PRO A 106 -3.42 7.09 10.52
C PRO A 106 -4.48 8.12 10.14
N THR A 107 -4.28 9.41 10.44
CA THR A 107 -5.22 10.47 10.05
C THR A 107 -5.19 10.70 8.55
N VAL A 108 -3.99 10.72 7.95
CA VAL A 108 -3.84 10.83 6.49
C VAL A 108 -4.47 9.63 5.78
N ILE A 109 -4.32 8.42 6.34
CA ILE A 109 -5.00 7.23 5.81
C ILE A 109 -6.52 7.44 5.80
N ASP A 110 -7.09 7.87 6.93
CA ASP A 110 -8.53 8.11 7.06
C ASP A 110 -9.02 9.22 6.10
N ASP A 111 -8.22 10.28 5.91
CA ASP A 111 -8.54 11.39 5.02
C ASP A 111 -8.51 10.97 3.54
N VAL A 112 -7.52 10.16 3.11
CA VAL A 112 -7.44 9.66 1.73
C VAL A 112 -8.56 8.67 1.43
N ILE A 113 -8.94 7.82 2.41
CA ILE A 113 -10.12 6.96 2.28
C ILE A 113 -11.40 7.81 2.14
N GLY A 114 -11.56 8.83 3.00
CA GLY A 114 -12.69 9.76 2.95
C GLY A 114 -12.77 10.49 1.60
N LEU A 115 -11.64 10.91 1.06
CA LEU A 115 -11.58 11.57 -0.23
C LEU A 115 -12.07 10.66 -1.38
N LEU A 116 -11.66 9.38 -1.38
CA LEU A 116 -12.14 8.41 -2.36
C LEU A 116 -13.67 8.27 -2.31
N GLU A 117 -14.22 8.14 -1.09
CA GLU A 117 -15.66 7.97 -0.85
C GLU A 117 -16.43 9.23 -1.28
N ASP A 118 -16.00 10.42 -0.86
CA ASP A 118 -16.68 11.70 -1.13
C ASP A 118 -16.68 12.05 -2.62
N LYS A 119 -15.59 11.78 -3.31
CA LYS A 119 -15.45 12.01 -4.76
C LYS A 119 -16.00 10.88 -5.60
N LYS A 120 -16.32 9.74 -5.00
CA LYS A 120 -16.64 8.48 -5.72
C LYS A 120 -15.59 8.17 -6.76
N ALA A 121 -14.33 8.38 -6.40
CA ALA A 121 -13.20 8.17 -7.28
C ALA A 121 -12.80 6.70 -7.34
N ASP A 122 -12.16 6.31 -8.44
CA ASP A 122 -11.54 4.99 -8.59
C ASP A 122 -10.26 4.87 -7.79
N TYR A 123 -9.54 6.00 -7.65
CA TYR A 123 -8.23 6.11 -7.00
C TYR A 123 -8.10 7.45 -6.28
N SER A 124 -7.51 7.44 -5.10
CA SER A 124 -7.11 8.65 -4.36
C SER A 124 -5.72 8.46 -3.72
N ALA A 125 -4.98 9.56 -3.58
CA ALA A 125 -3.65 9.55 -2.95
C ALA A 125 -3.33 10.90 -2.32
N ASN A 126 -2.28 10.92 -1.47
CA ASN A 126 -1.74 12.17 -0.91
C ASN A 126 -0.46 12.63 -1.62
N THR A 127 0.33 11.73 -2.19
CA THR A 127 1.65 12.04 -2.80
C THR A 127 1.67 11.92 -4.32
N VAL A 128 0.55 11.57 -4.95
CA VAL A 128 0.48 11.33 -6.39
C VAL A 128 -0.63 12.18 -7.02
N PRO A 129 -0.37 12.87 -8.15
CA PRO A 129 0.93 12.95 -8.84
C PRO A 129 1.99 13.75 -8.06
N PRO A 130 3.29 13.36 -8.14
CA PRO A 130 4.34 13.93 -7.29
C PRO A 130 4.53 15.43 -7.45
N ASP A 131 4.40 15.94 -8.68
CA ASP A 131 4.64 17.35 -9.01
C ASP A 131 3.65 18.33 -8.33
N SER A 132 2.53 17.82 -7.84
CA SER A 132 1.50 18.61 -7.15
C SER A 132 1.33 18.24 -5.67
N SER A 133 2.12 17.30 -5.16
CA SER A 133 2.05 16.91 -3.76
C SER A 133 2.74 17.90 -2.84
N HIS A 134 2.12 18.18 -1.70
CA HIS A 134 2.69 18.96 -0.60
C HIS A 134 3.13 18.07 0.58
N PHE A 135 3.00 16.75 0.46
CA PHE A 135 3.45 15.79 1.47
C PHE A 135 4.92 15.43 1.28
N PRO A 136 5.66 15.15 2.36
CA PRO A 136 7.01 14.63 2.27
C PRO A 136 7.02 13.24 1.64
N ASP A 137 8.10 12.93 0.91
CA ASP A 137 8.36 11.58 0.42
C ASP A 137 8.42 10.56 1.57
N GLY A 138 7.84 9.37 1.38
CA GLY A 138 7.77 8.34 2.42
C GLY A 138 6.54 8.41 3.33
N PHE A 139 5.61 9.34 3.08
CA PHE A 139 4.29 9.40 3.73
C PHE A 139 3.18 8.88 2.81
N ASP A 140 3.53 8.11 1.82
CA ASP A 140 2.65 7.68 0.75
C ASP A 140 1.48 6.85 1.25
N VAL A 141 0.28 7.30 0.90
CA VAL A 141 -0.99 6.61 1.08
C VAL A 141 -1.74 6.64 -0.24
N GLU A 142 -2.05 5.48 -0.77
CA GLU A 142 -2.81 5.33 -2.00
C GLU A 142 -4.02 4.44 -1.72
N VAL A 143 -5.19 4.84 -2.20
CA VAL A 143 -6.45 4.15 -1.96
C VAL A 143 -7.18 3.96 -3.28
N PHE A 144 -7.73 2.77 -3.51
CA PHE A 144 -8.47 2.45 -4.72
C PHE A 144 -9.61 1.45 -4.44
N SER A 145 -10.64 1.52 -5.27
CA SER A 145 -11.74 0.58 -5.21
C SER A 145 -11.32 -0.81 -5.71
N MET A 146 -11.98 -1.85 -5.22
CA MET A 146 -11.77 -3.22 -5.72
C MET A 146 -12.09 -3.32 -7.22
N GLN A 147 -13.09 -2.59 -7.71
CA GLN A 147 -13.44 -2.55 -9.14
C GLN A 147 -12.31 -1.95 -9.98
N ALA A 148 -11.71 -0.86 -9.51
CA ALA A 148 -10.57 -0.25 -10.18
C ALA A 148 -9.34 -1.18 -10.18
N LEU A 149 -9.08 -1.87 -9.06
CA LEU A 149 -7.99 -2.84 -8.95
C LEU A 149 -8.19 -4.04 -9.91
N GLU A 150 -9.39 -4.58 -9.98
CA GLU A 150 -9.72 -5.67 -10.90
C GLU A 150 -9.52 -5.25 -12.36
N ARG A 151 -10.04 -4.07 -12.73
CA ARG A 151 -9.85 -3.53 -14.06
C ARG A 151 -8.38 -3.32 -14.40
N ALA A 152 -7.59 -2.72 -13.50
CA ALA A 152 -6.16 -2.54 -13.69
C ALA A 152 -5.43 -3.88 -13.84
N ASN A 153 -5.77 -4.88 -13.01
CA ASN A 153 -5.16 -6.21 -13.10
C ASN A 153 -5.44 -6.91 -14.44
N LEU A 154 -6.62 -6.70 -15.03
CA LEU A 154 -7.01 -7.28 -16.33
C LEU A 154 -6.38 -6.53 -17.51
N GLU A 155 -6.28 -5.19 -17.42
CA GLU A 155 -5.95 -4.33 -18.56
C GLU A 155 -4.49 -3.89 -18.62
N ALA A 156 -3.74 -3.86 -17.49
CA ALA A 156 -2.36 -3.39 -17.46
C ALA A 156 -1.40 -4.38 -18.15
N PRO A 157 -0.85 -4.06 -19.35
CA PRO A 157 -0.02 -4.98 -20.12
C PRO A 157 1.47 -4.87 -19.76
N ASP A 158 1.91 -3.70 -19.27
CA ASP A 158 3.32 -3.40 -19.07
C ASP A 158 3.83 -4.00 -17.74
N PRO A 159 4.93 -4.76 -17.74
CA PRO A 159 5.57 -5.25 -16.52
C PRO A 159 5.92 -4.14 -15.52
N HIS A 160 6.27 -2.94 -15.97
CA HIS A 160 6.54 -1.80 -15.12
C HIS A 160 5.29 -1.35 -14.35
N ASP A 161 4.13 -1.26 -15.00
CA ASP A 161 2.87 -0.93 -14.33
C ASP A 161 2.46 -2.02 -13.34
N ARG A 162 2.73 -3.28 -13.68
CA ARG A 162 2.46 -4.41 -12.79
C ARG A 162 3.38 -4.45 -11.57
N GLU A 163 4.62 -3.95 -11.68
CA GLU A 163 5.54 -3.79 -10.56
C GLU A 163 5.11 -2.60 -9.67
N HIS A 164 4.72 -1.47 -10.28
CA HIS A 164 4.41 -0.22 -9.58
C HIS A 164 2.94 -0.09 -9.17
N VAL A 165 2.09 -1.04 -9.53
CA VAL A 165 0.68 -1.20 -9.14
C VAL A 165 -0.21 -0.03 -9.57
N THR A 166 0.11 1.18 -9.08
CA THR A 166 -0.78 2.35 -9.15
C THR A 166 -0.48 3.28 -10.32
N PHE A 167 0.64 3.11 -11.02
CA PHE A 167 0.94 3.92 -12.21
C PHE A 167 -0.16 3.81 -13.27
N TYR A 168 -0.77 2.65 -13.40
CA TYR A 168 -1.85 2.42 -14.35
C TYR A 168 -3.11 3.25 -14.05
N PHE A 169 -3.34 3.68 -12.82
CA PHE A 169 -4.48 4.51 -12.45
C PHE A 169 -4.29 5.98 -12.82
N TRP A 170 -3.13 6.55 -12.55
CA TRP A 170 -2.95 8.00 -12.58
C TRP A 170 -2.00 8.52 -13.66
N LYS A 171 -1.02 7.72 -14.09
CA LYS A 171 0.02 8.17 -15.03
C LYS A 171 -0.47 8.22 -16.48
N TYR A 172 -1.37 7.33 -16.84
CA TYR A 172 -1.91 7.23 -18.18
C TYR A 172 -3.40 7.59 -18.12
N GLN A 173 -3.90 8.30 -19.13
CA GLN A 173 -5.33 8.65 -19.19
C GLN A 173 -6.19 7.40 -19.50
N ASN A 174 -6.14 6.39 -18.64
CA ASN A 174 -6.85 5.12 -18.81
C ASN A 174 -8.32 5.19 -18.37
N GLY A 175 -8.85 6.40 -18.16
CA GLY A 175 -10.26 6.59 -17.84
C GLY A 175 -10.64 6.22 -16.40
N PHE A 176 -9.67 6.20 -15.47
CA PHE A 176 -9.93 6.17 -14.03
C PHE A 176 -10.18 7.58 -13.51
N SER A 177 -11.17 7.72 -12.64
CA SER A 177 -11.37 8.94 -11.87
C SER A 177 -10.38 8.99 -10.71
N THR A 178 -9.61 10.09 -10.61
CA THR A 178 -8.56 10.23 -9.60
C THR A 178 -8.81 11.45 -8.73
N ALA A 179 -8.41 11.37 -7.45
CA ALA A 179 -8.44 12.47 -6.51
C ALA A 179 -7.13 12.55 -5.72
N GLN A 180 -6.65 13.76 -5.45
CA GLN A 180 -5.45 13.99 -4.64
C GLN A 180 -5.83 14.73 -3.37
N LEU A 181 -5.34 14.24 -2.23
CA LEU A 181 -5.44 14.94 -0.96
C LEU A 181 -4.43 16.08 -0.95
N ASP A 182 -4.94 17.31 -0.86
CA ASP A 182 -4.09 18.50 -0.70
C ASP A 182 -3.75 18.72 0.78
N PHE A 183 -2.58 19.28 1.04
CA PHE A 183 -2.15 19.65 2.37
C PHE A 183 -1.91 21.17 2.45
N PRO A 184 -2.41 21.84 3.50
CA PRO A 184 -2.43 23.32 3.56
C PRO A 184 -1.03 23.95 3.64
N ARG A 185 0.00 23.17 3.90
CA ARG A 185 1.41 23.61 3.91
C ARG A 185 2.24 22.69 3.05
N ASN A 186 3.14 23.25 2.27
CA ASN A 186 4.11 22.47 1.51
C ASN A 186 5.23 21.97 2.43
N TYR A 187 5.36 20.63 2.53
CA TYR A 187 6.43 19.93 3.26
C TYR A 187 7.24 19.00 2.32
N SER A 188 7.01 19.10 0.98
CA SER A 188 7.73 18.30 -0.02
C SER A 188 9.20 18.73 -0.17
#